data_b5d6398c906f61feec37167fc4691454
#
_entry.id   b5d6398c906f61feec37167fc4691454
#
_cell.length_a   1.000
_cell.length_b   1.000
_cell.length_c   1.000
_cell.angle_alpha   90.00
_cell.angle_beta   90.00
_cell.angle_gamma   90.00
#
_symmetry.space_group_name_H-M   'P 1'
#
loop_
_entity.id
_entity.type
_entity.pdbx_description
1 polymer ?
#
loop_
_entity_poly.entity_id
_entity_poly.type
_entity_poly.pdbx_seq_one_letter_code
_entity_poly.pdbx_strand_id
1 'polypeptide(L)'
;INGDLSYLNLDWKPVPIISKFVDIVVNGIAERTYDIKAYSQDPFGVEKRTEYMQALTNDMELRQFDAMAAQYGVNTRQTEVEELPESNEELLLHMQLTYKQAVEMAEEQALNVLFEGSKYELIKKQFYYDLTVLGIGAVKTSFNTSEGVVVDYVDPANLVYSYTDSPYFDDIYYVGEVK
;
A
#
# COMPACT_ATOMS: atom_id res chain seq x y z
N ILE A 1 -56.35 21.56 3.72
CA ILE A 1 -56.60 20.98 5.05
C ILE A 1 -55.27 21.08 5.81
N ASN A 2 -55.05 22.22 6.44
CA ASN A 2 -53.91 22.38 7.40
C ASN A 2 -54.36 21.81 8.72
N GLY A 3 -54.23 20.51 8.91
CA GLY A 3 -54.42 19.87 10.19
C GLY A 3 -53.28 20.31 11.11
N ASP A 4 -53.62 20.93 12.25
CA ASP A 4 -52.67 21.22 13.30
C ASP A 4 -52.15 19.88 13.85
N LEU A 5 -50.89 19.54 13.54
CA LEU A 5 -50.23 18.33 13.99
C LEU A 5 -49.44 18.53 15.31
N SER A 6 -49.64 19.67 15.97
CA SER A 6 -48.93 20.01 17.22
C SER A 6 -49.18 19.01 18.36
N TYR A 7 -50.31 18.31 18.33
CA TYR A 7 -50.66 17.28 19.32
C TYR A 7 -49.81 15.99 19.21
N LEU A 8 -49.15 15.78 18.09
CA LEU A 8 -48.31 14.58 17.87
C LEU A 8 -46.92 14.68 18.50
N ASN A 9 -46.55 15.86 19.04
CA ASN A 9 -45.23 16.12 19.63
C ASN A 9 -44.07 15.56 18.79
N LEU A 10 -44.17 15.66 17.44
CA LEU A 10 -43.18 15.19 16.51
C LEU A 10 -42.14 16.29 16.24
N ASP A 11 -40.87 15.97 16.43
CA ASP A 11 -39.79 16.85 16.00
C ASP A 11 -39.54 16.63 14.49
N TRP A 12 -39.93 17.63 13.69
CA TRP A 12 -39.81 17.61 12.23
C TRP A 12 -38.41 18.05 11.76
N LYS A 13 -37.43 18.13 12.65
CA LYS A 13 -36.07 18.42 12.24
C LYS A 13 -35.49 17.29 11.39
N PRO A 14 -34.89 17.61 10.24
CA PRO A 14 -34.26 16.59 9.43
C PRO A 14 -33.13 15.91 10.21
N VAL A 15 -33.16 14.60 10.30
CA VAL A 15 -32.08 13.82 10.90
C VAL A 15 -31.03 13.57 9.82
N PRO A 16 -29.77 14.01 9.99
CA PRO A 16 -28.70 13.84 8.99
C PRO A 16 -28.21 12.38 9.00
N ILE A 17 -28.99 11.49 8.42
CA ILE A 17 -28.66 10.05 8.34
C ILE A 17 -27.53 9.80 7.36
N ILE A 18 -27.52 10.53 6.24
CA ILE A 18 -26.55 10.33 5.12
C ILE A 18 -25.12 10.55 5.61
N SER A 19 -24.85 11.58 6.41
CA SER A 19 -23.51 11.85 6.93
C SER A 19 -22.94 10.66 7.71
N LYS A 20 -23.77 10.00 8.51
CA LYS A 20 -23.34 8.80 9.27
C LYS A 20 -22.98 7.63 8.36
N PHE A 21 -23.72 7.43 7.26
CA PHE A 21 -23.39 6.39 6.30
C PHE A 21 -22.10 6.70 5.55
N VAL A 22 -21.89 7.96 5.16
CA VAL A 22 -20.63 8.40 4.55
C VAL A 22 -19.46 8.14 5.49
N ASP A 23 -19.58 8.54 6.77
CA ASP A 23 -18.53 8.32 7.77
C ASP A 23 -18.22 6.84 7.98
N ILE A 24 -19.23 5.97 7.99
CA ILE A 24 -19.04 4.51 8.11
C ILE A 24 -18.29 3.96 6.91
N VAL A 25 -18.66 4.36 5.70
CA VAL A 25 -18.01 3.90 4.45
C VAL A 25 -16.56 4.40 4.40
N VAL A 26 -16.33 5.69 4.64
CA VAL A 26 -15.00 6.31 4.60
C VAL A 26 -14.07 5.67 5.64
N ASN A 27 -14.53 5.52 6.88
CA ASN A 27 -13.72 4.89 7.92
C ASN A 27 -13.47 3.41 7.61
N GLY A 28 -14.46 2.67 7.14
CA GLY A 28 -14.30 1.26 6.78
C GLY A 28 -13.32 1.01 5.62
N ILE A 29 -13.20 1.95 4.68
CA ILE A 29 -12.20 1.89 3.61
C ILE A 29 -10.84 2.37 4.13
N ALA A 30 -10.80 3.46 4.91
CA ALA A 30 -9.57 4.04 5.44
C ALA A 30 -8.85 3.10 6.43
N GLU A 31 -9.59 2.29 7.19
CA GLU A 31 -9.03 1.32 8.13
C GLU A 31 -8.38 0.10 7.45
N ARG A 32 -8.57 -0.08 6.15
CA ARG A 32 -7.88 -1.17 5.43
C ARG A 32 -6.38 -0.94 5.50
N THR A 33 -5.70 -1.85 6.15
CA THR A 33 -4.25 -1.89 6.21
C THR A 33 -3.69 -2.40 4.87
N TYR A 34 -2.59 -1.84 4.45
CA TYR A 34 -1.80 -2.30 3.31
C TYR A 34 -0.36 -2.50 3.78
N ASP A 35 0.32 -3.40 3.14
CA ASP A 35 1.73 -3.66 3.36
C ASP A 35 2.50 -3.22 2.12
N ILE A 36 3.56 -2.43 2.34
CA ILE A 36 4.39 -1.93 1.24
C ILE A 36 5.53 -2.92 1.05
N LYS A 37 5.67 -3.43 -0.17
CA LYS A 37 6.78 -4.30 -0.55
C LYS A 37 7.50 -3.72 -1.74
N ALA A 38 8.79 -3.52 -1.61
CA ALA A 38 9.68 -3.10 -2.68
C ALA A 38 10.42 -4.31 -3.25
N TYR A 39 10.60 -4.32 -4.55
CA TYR A 39 11.38 -5.34 -5.26
C TYR A 39 12.36 -4.66 -6.19
N SER A 40 13.64 -4.92 -5.99
CA SER A 40 14.68 -4.43 -6.88
C SER A 40 14.57 -5.10 -8.25
N GLN A 41 14.52 -4.28 -9.31
CA GLN A 41 14.55 -4.72 -10.70
C GLN A 41 15.92 -4.47 -11.35
N ASP A 42 16.88 -3.97 -10.59
CA ASP A 42 18.25 -3.80 -11.03
C ASP A 42 18.88 -5.16 -11.37
N PRO A 43 19.63 -5.27 -12.49
CA PRO A 43 20.28 -6.52 -12.89
C PRO A 43 21.11 -7.17 -11.78
N PHE A 44 21.83 -6.36 -11.01
CA PHE A 44 22.64 -6.83 -9.87
C PHE A 44 21.77 -7.39 -8.72
N GLY A 45 20.63 -6.75 -8.45
CA GLY A 45 19.67 -7.23 -7.45
C GLY A 45 19.03 -8.55 -7.87
N VAL A 46 18.69 -8.69 -9.16
CA VAL A 46 18.13 -9.92 -9.73
C VAL A 46 19.17 -11.05 -9.68
N GLU A 47 20.43 -10.77 -10.00
CA GLU A 47 21.51 -11.74 -9.94
C GLU A 47 21.71 -12.27 -8.51
N LYS A 48 21.82 -11.38 -7.52
CA LYS A 48 21.92 -11.79 -6.10
C LYS A 48 20.74 -12.62 -5.61
N ARG A 49 19.53 -12.27 -6.03
CA ARG A 49 18.33 -13.04 -5.70
C ARG A 49 18.39 -14.45 -6.28
N THR A 50 18.87 -14.55 -7.54
CA THR A 50 19.03 -15.82 -8.23
C THR A 50 20.12 -16.68 -7.59
N GLU A 51 21.27 -16.08 -7.23
CA GLU A 51 22.35 -16.76 -6.51
C GLU A 51 21.88 -17.29 -5.15
N TYR A 52 21.15 -16.48 -4.38
CA TYR A 52 20.58 -16.90 -3.09
C TYR A 52 19.60 -18.05 -3.25
N MET A 53 18.70 -17.97 -4.25
CA MET A 53 17.74 -19.04 -4.53
C MET A 53 18.45 -20.34 -4.94
N GLN A 54 19.52 -20.25 -5.73
CA GLN A 54 20.34 -21.42 -6.11
C GLN A 54 21.06 -22.01 -4.89
N ALA A 55 21.65 -21.18 -4.02
CA ALA A 55 22.31 -21.64 -2.79
C ALA A 55 21.32 -22.37 -1.90
N LEU A 56 20.10 -21.81 -1.73
CA LEU A 56 19.04 -22.44 -0.93
C LEU A 56 18.57 -23.78 -1.53
N THR A 57 18.46 -23.85 -2.86
CA THR A 57 18.12 -25.09 -3.57
C THR A 57 19.18 -26.15 -3.36
N ASN A 58 20.47 -25.78 -3.46
CA ASN A 58 21.58 -26.69 -3.20
C ASN A 58 21.57 -27.21 -1.75
N ASP A 59 21.31 -26.33 -0.77
CA ASP A 59 21.21 -26.72 0.64
C ASP A 59 20.01 -27.67 0.88
N MET A 60 18.90 -27.46 0.17
CA MET A 60 17.74 -28.38 0.21
C MET A 60 18.09 -29.77 -0.33
N GLU A 61 18.79 -29.83 -1.47
CA GLU A 61 19.21 -31.09 -2.09
C GLU A 61 20.24 -31.85 -1.23
N LEU A 62 21.14 -31.11 -0.57
CA LEU A 62 22.20 -31.67 0.29
C LEU A 62 21.76 -31.91 1.73
N ARG A 63 20.51 -31.68 2.08
CA ARG A 63 19.98 -31.75 3.46
C ARG A 63 20.37 -33.01 4.22
N GLN A 64 20.34 -34.18 3.56
CA GLN A 64 20.73 -35.44 4.20
C GLN A 64 22.24 -35.52 4.45
N PHE A 65 23.02 -34.94 3.57
CA PHE A 65 24.48 -34.90 3.68
C PHE A 65 24.90 -33.93 4.79
N ASP A 66 24.24 -32.79 4.90
CA ASP A 66 24.46 -31.81 5.95
C ASP A 66 24.18 -32.38 7.34
N ALA A 67 23.12 -33.19 7.49
CA ALA A 67 22.80 -33.84 8.73
C ALA A 67 23.90 -34.84 9.17
N MET A 68 24.55 -35.52 8.24
CA MET A 68 25.70 -36.38 8.50
C MET A 68 26.96 -35.59 8.83
N ALA A 69 27.24 -34.53 8.08
CA ALA A 69 28.41 -33.67 8.27
C ALA A 69 28.36 -32.94 9.63
N ALA A 70 27.18 -32.50 10.04
CA ALA A 70 26.96 -31.86 11.35
C ALA A 70 27.35 -32.77 12.54
N GLN A 71 27.22 -34.08 12.41
CA GLN A 71 27.67 -35.03 13.45
C GLN A 71 29.19 -35.00 13.65
N TYR A 72 29.93 -34.58 12.62
CA TYR A 72 31.40 -34.42 12.67
C TYR A 72 31.83 -32.97 12.92
N GLY A 73 30.87 -32.07 13.20
CA GLY A 73 31.15 -30.65 13.45
C GLY A 73 31.50 -29.84 12.20
N VAL A 74 31.16 -30.38 11.01
CA VAL A 74 31.42 -29.67 9.74
C VAL A 74 30.10 -29.02 9.28
N ASN A 75 30.11 -27.71 9.07
CA ASN A 75 28.99 -27.00 8.44
C ASN A 75 29.22 -26.92 6.94
N THR A 76 28.35 -27.55 6.15
CA THR A 76 28.43 -27.58 4.69
C THR A 76 27.39 -26.68 4.03
N ARG A 77 26.51 -26.05 4.82
CA ARG A 77 25.47 -25.16 4.30
C ARG A 77 26.04 -23.87 3.71
N GLN A 78 25.47 -23.46 2.59
CA GLN A 78 25.82 -22.21 1.92
C GLN A 78 24.99 -21.03 2.46
N THR A 79 23.84 -21.32 3.09
CA THR A 79 22.94 -20.32 3.64
C THR A 79 22.87 -20.39 5.18
N GLU A 80 22.63 -19.26 5.83
CA GLU A 80 22.47 -19.17 7.29
C GLU A 80 21.01 -19.38 7.76
N VAL A 81 20.17 -19.97 6.92
CA VAL A 81 18.75 -20.18 7.22
C VAL A 81 18.62 -21.31 8.24
N GLU A 82 17.94 -21.02 9.37
CA GLU A 82 17.75 -22.02 10.44
C GLU A 82 16.90 -23.21 9.98
N GLU A 83 15.76 -22.91 9.31
CA GLU A 83 14.84 -23.90 8.77
C GLU A 83 14.84 -23.84 7.24
N LEU A 84 15.36 -24.90 6.62
CA LEU A 84 15.33 -25.02 5.15
C LEU A 84 13.93 -25.39 4.65
N PRO A 85 13.45 -24.78 3.56
CA PRO A 85 12.21 -25.16 2.92
C PRO A 85 12.20 -26.66 2.57
N GLU A 86 11.04 -27.30 2.70
CA GLU A 86 10.89 -28.73 2.38
C GLU A 86 10.41 -28.97 0.95
N SER A 87 9.81 -27.97 0.34
CA SER A 87 9.26 -28.05 -1.01
C SER A 87 9.59 -26.81 -1.83
N ASN A 88 9.46 -26.93 -3.15
CA ASN A 88 9.60 -25.78 -4.06
C ASN A 88 8.56 -24.68 -3.78
N GLU A 89 7.38 -25.04 -3.28
CA GLU A 89 6.35 -24.08 -2.91
C GLU A 89 6.76 -23.26 -1.68
N GLU A 90 7.34 -23.93 -0.69
CA GLU A 90 7.90 -23.26 0.50
C GLU A 90 9.12 -22.40 0.16
N LEU A 91 9.97 -22.84 -0.79
CA LEU A 91 11.07 -22.05 -1.31
C LEU A 91 10.56 -20.75 -1.94
N LEU A 92 9.54 -20.82 -2.80
CA LEU A 92 8.95 -19.62 -3.39
C LEU A 92 8.32 -18.71 -2.32
N LEU A 93 7.67 -19.30 -1.33
CA LEU A 93 7.09 -18.55 -0.22
C LEU A 93 8.18 -17.84 0.62
N HIS A 94 9.27 -18.54 0.92
CA HIS A 94 10.43 -17.97 1.60
C HIS A 94 11.02 -16.79 0.81
N MET A 95 11.17 -16.93 -0.52
CA MET A 95 11.66 -15.87 -1.39
C MET A 95 10.74 -14.66 -1.46
N GLN A 96 9.44 -14.85 -1.26
CA GLN A 96 8.47 -13.76 -1.26
C GLN A 96 8.33 -13.08 0.11
N LEU A 97 8.41 -13.82 1.19
CA LEU A 97 8.10 -13.32 2.53
C LEU A 97 9.32 -12.98 3.36
N THR A 98 10.38 -13.77 3.25
CA THR A 98 11.54 -13.71 4.15
C THR A 98 12.76 -13.08 3.50
N TYR A 99 13.02 -13.41 2.21
CA TYR A 99 14.19 -12.86 1.53
C TYR A 99 13.96 -11.41 1.15
N LYS A 100 14.81 -10.53 1.69
CA LYS A 100 14.84 -9.11 1.36
C LYS A 100 16.26 -8.62 1.22
N GLN A 101 16.51 -7.83 0.19
CA GLN A 101 17.79 -7.15 0.00
C GLN A 101 17.82 -5.85 0.83
N ALA A 102 19.01 -5.41 1.23
CA ALA A 102 19.19 -4.17 1.99
C ALA A 102 18.60 -2.95 1.27
N VAL A 103 18.69 -2.92 -0.07
CA VAL A 103 18.10 -1.86 -0.91
C VAL A 103 16.58 -1.87 -0.81
N GLU A 104 15.96 -3.05 -0.92
CA GLU A 104 14.51 -3.21 -0.83
C GLU A 104 13.98 -2.80 0.56
N MET A 105 14.69 -3.16 1.63
CA MET A 105 14.37 -2.72 2.99
C MET A 105 14.48 -1.20 3.15
N ALA A 106 15.52 -0.60 2.57
CA ALA A 106 15.72 0.84 2.61
C ALA A 106 14.62 1.59 1.84
N GLU A 107 14.19 1.07 0.70
CA GLU A 107 13.08 1.63 -0.10
C GLU A 107 11.74 1.54 0.65
N GLU A 108 11.43 0.40 1.26
CA GLU A 108 10.23 0.23 2.08
C GLU A 108 10.21 1.21 3.26
N GLN A 109 11.35 1.35 3.93
CA GLN A 109 11.50 2.28 5.06
C GLN A 109 11.39 3.74 4.61
N ALA A 110 11.99 4.09 3.47
CA ALA A 110 11.88 5.43 2.90
C ALA A 110 10.44 5.81 2.57
N LEU A 111 9.67 4.88 1.97
CA LEU A 111 8.25 5.08 1.69
C LEU A 111 7.41 5.25 2.97
N ASN A 112 7.68 4.46 4.00
CA ASN A 112 6.99 4.60 5.28
C ASN A 112 7.25 5.96 5.92
N VAL A 113 8.51 6.41 5.96
CA VAL A 113 8.89 7.74 6.48
C VAL A 113 8.23 8.86 5.67
N LEU A 114 8.14 8.72 4.34
CA LEU A 114 7.48 9.68 3.46
C LEU A 114 5.97 9.77 3.77
N PHE A 115 5.32 8.64 3.97
CA PHE A 115 3.89 8.62 4.29
C PHE A 115 3.60 9.19 5.67
N GLU A 116 4.44 8.92 6.66
CA GLU A 116 4.34 9.54 7.98
C GLU A 116 4.56 11.05 7.92
N GLY A 117 5.61 11.50 7.23
CA GLY A 117 5.95 12.91 7.05
C GLY A 117 4.86 13.70 6.33
N SER A 118 4.26 13.12 5.30
CA SER A 118 3.15 13.72 4.55
C SER A 118 1.81 13.62 5.25
N LYS A 119 1.71 12.97 6.42
CA LYS A 119 0.45 12.67 7.12
C LYS A 119 -0.56 11.95 6.21
N TYR A 120 -0.08 10.99 5.46
CA TYR A 120 -0.83 10.30 4.41
C TYR A 120 -2.17 9.73 4.87
N GLU A 121 -2.29 9.29 6.12
CA GLU A 121 -3.55 8.79 6.68
C GLU A 121 -4.66 9.85 6.71
N LEU A 122 -4.33 11.12 6.92
CA LEU A 122 -5.29 12.21 6.85
C LEU A 122 -5.69 12.51 5.40
N ILE A 123 -4.70 12.54 4.51
CA ILE A 123 -4.92 12.73 3.06
C ILE A 123 -5.82 11.62 2.52
N LYS A 124 -5.54 10.37 2.90
CA LYS A 124 -6.33 9.18 2.53
C LYS A 124 -7.80 9.30 2.97
N LYS A 125 -8.06 9.75 4.20
CA LYS A 125 -9.44 9.98 4.68
C LYS A 125 -10.16 11.07 3.89
N GLN A 126 -9.51 12.19 3.63
CA GLN A 126 -10.06 13.28 2.82
C GLN A 126 -10.37 12.81 1.40
N PHE A 127 -9.42 12.13 0.77
CA PHE A 127 -9.57 11.55 -0.55
C PHE A 127 -10.77 10.60 -0.64
N TYR A 128 -10.93 9.67 0.32
CA TYR A 128 -12.07 8.75 0.32
C TYR A 128 -13.39 9.43 0.62
N TYR A 129 -13.36 10.49 1.44
CA TYR A 129 -14.56 11.29 1.69
C TYR A 129 -15.05 11.94 0.39
N ASP A 130 -14.18 12.61 -0.34
CA ASP A 130 -14.52 13.26 -1.59
C ASP A 130 -14.94 12.25 -2.66
N LEU A 131 -14.25 11.13 -2.75
CA LEU A 131 -14.61 10.05 -3.67
C LEU A 131 -16.00 9.48 -3.36
N THR A 132 -16.36 9.39 -2.08
CA THR A 132 -17.68 8.87 -1.66
C THR A 132 -18.81 9.87 -1.90
N VAL A 133 -18.55 11.16 -1.70
CA VAL A 133 -19.56 12.21 -1.77
C VAL A 133 -19.67 12.79 -3.18
N LEU A 134 -18.54 13.06 -3.83
CA LEU A 134 -18.47 13.74 -5.12
C LEU A 134 -18.20 12.79 -6.29
N GLY A 135 -17.71 11.57 -6.01
CA GLY A 135 -17.26 10.63 -7.04
C GLY A 135 -15.89 10.97 -7.65
N ILE A 136 -15.24 12.04 -7.19
CA ILE A 136 -13.93 12.49 -7.65
C ILE A 136 -13.07 12.79 -6.44
N GLY A 137 -11.82 12.30 -6.46
CA GLY A 137 -10.80 12.60 -5.48
C GLY A 137 -9.46 12.79 -6.20
N ALA A 138 -8.61 13.67 -5.70
CA ALA A 138 -7.30 13.94 -6.28
C ALA A 138 -6.22 14.08 -5.22
N VAL A 139 -5.05 13.56 -5.56
CA VAL A 139 -3.83 13.63 -4.76
C VAL A 139 -2.70 14.09 -5.66
N LYS A 140 -1.84 14.95 -5.16
CA LYS A 140 -0.69 15.47 -5.90
C LYS A 140 0.59 15.05 -5.23
N THR A 141 1.51 14.54 -6.02
CA THR A 141 2.87 14.28 -5.60
C THR A 141 3.78 15.38 -6.15
N SER A 142 4.53 16.03 -5.29
CA SER A 142 5.48 17.07 -5.64
C SER A 142 6.84 16.81 -5.02
N PHE A 143 7.88 17.41 -5.59
CA PHE A 143 9.23 17.37 -5.05
C PHE A 143 9.63 18.76 -4.59
N ASN A 144 10.04 18.85 -3.32
CA ASN A 144 10.57 20.06 -2.71
C ASN A 144 11.99 19.81 -2.24
N THR A 145 12.93 20.71 -2.52
CA THR A 145 14.34 20.56 -2.13
C THR A 145 14.57 20.54 -0.63
N SER A 146 13.65 21.07 0.18
CA SER A 146 13.75 21.08 1.64
C SER A 146 13.13 19.85 2.30
N GLU A 147 12.07 19.29 1.72
CA GLU A 147 11.26 18.22 2.32
C GLU A 147 11.33 16.92 1.51
N GLY A 148 11.91 16.97 0.30
CA GLY A 148 11.95 15.82 -0.61
C GLY A 148 10.63 15.62 -1.34
N VAL A 149 10.19 14.38 -1.46
CA VAL A 149 8.91 14.04 -2.07
C VAL A 149 7.80 14.28 -1.05
N VAL A 150 6.80 15.05 -1.44
CA VAL A 150 5.63 15.38 -0.61
C VAL A 150 4.37 14.94 -1.34
N VAL A 151 3.46 14.35 -0.60
CA VAL A 151 2.13 13.97 -1.07
C VAL A 151 1.12 14.93 -0.45
N ASP A 152 0.39 15.66 -1.29
CA ASP A 152 -0.59 16.65 -0.88
C ASP A 152 -2.00 16.26 -1.34
N TYR A 153 -2.97 16.57 -0.53
CA TYR A 153 -4.37 16.51 -0.91
C TYR A 153 -4.73 17.69 -1.84
N VAL A 154 -5.51 17.41 -2.87
CA VAL A 154 -6.05 18.43 -3.78
C VAL A 154 -7.56 18.48 -3.61
N ASP A 155 -8.08 19.64 -3.24
CA ASP A 155 -9.53 19.88 -3.14
C ASP A 155 -10.16 19.74 -4.53
N PRO A 156 -11.17 18.86 -4.71
CA PRO A 156 -11.88 18.73 -5.98
C PRO A 156 -12.46 20.04 -6.54
N ALA A 157 -12.76 21.03 -5.68
CA ALA A 157 -13.21 22.34 -6.11
C ALA A 157 -12.14 23.13 -6.91
N ASN A 158 -10.87 22.82 -6.67
CA ASN A 158 -9.73 23.44 -7.34
C ASN A 158 -9.17 22.60 -8.49
N LEU A 159 -9.76 21.44 -8.74
CA LEU A 159 -9.33 20.51 -9.77
C LEU A 159 -9.90 20.92 -11.13
N VAL A 160 -9.02 21.12 -12.10
CA VAL A 160 -9.40 21.38 -13.50
C VAL A 160 -8.83 20.27 -14.38
N TYR A 161 -9.68 19.67 -15.18
CA TYR A 161 -9.28 18.62 -16.12
C TYR A 161 -9.96 18.82 -17.47
N SER A 162 -9.38 18.25 -18.53
CA SER A 162 -9.96 18.30 -19.87
C SER A 162 -11.31 17.61 -19.90
N TYR A 163 -12.18 18.06 -20.81
CA TYR A 163 -13.47 17.39 -21.01
C TYR A 163 -13.28 15.89 -21.32
N THR A 164 -14.10 15.06 -20.71
CA THR A 164 -14.14 13.61 -20.93
C THR A 164 -15.59 13.14 -21.00
N ASP A 165 -15.85 12.23 -21.93
CA ASP A 165 -17.11 11.50 -22.02
C ASP A 165 -17.05 10.13 -21.31
N SER A 166 -15.83 9.70 -20.94
CA SER A 166 -15.59 8.42 -20.31
C SER A 166 -15.80 8.49 -18.79
N PRO A 167 -16.61 7.59 -18.21
CA PRO A 167 -16.74 7.50 -16.76
C PRO A 167 -15.48 7.00 -16.07
N TYR A 168 -14.49 6.50 -16.83
CA TYR A 168 -13.21 5.99 -16.32
C TYR A 168 -12.08 7.02 -16.41
N PHE A 169 -12.34 8.21 -16.99
CA PHE A 169 -11.38 9.29 -17.15
C PHE A 169 -10.12 8.90 -17.92
N ASP A 170 -10.21 7.92 -18.84
CA ASP A 170 -9.10 7.37 -19.61
C ASP A 170 -8.69 8.23 -20.82
N ASP A 171 -9.51 9.19 -21.21
CA ASP A 171 -9.30 10.13 -22.33
C ASP A 171 -8.80 11.51 -21.89
N ILE A 172 -8.51 11.71 -20.59
CA ILE A 172 -8.00 12.97 -20.07
C ILE A 172 -6.57 13.21 -20.53
N TYR A 173 -6.32 14.35 -21.14
CA TYR A 173 -4.99 14.79 -21.55
C TYR A 173 -4.42 15.96 -20.72
N TYR A 174 -5.23 16.56 -19.87
CA TYR A 174 -4.81 17.66 -19.01
C TYR A 174 -5.50 17.57 -17.65
N VAL A 175 -4.68 17.69 -16.61
CA VAL A 175 -5.14 17.83 -15.21
C VAL A 175 -4.34 18.93 -14.57
N GLY A 176 -4.98 19.83 -13.87
CA GLY A 176 -4.35 20.94 -13.17
C GLY A 176 -5.07 21.33 -11.89
N GLU A 177 -4.36 22.04 -11.03
CA GLU A 177 -4.88 22.64 -9.81
C GLU A 177 -4.89 24.15 -9.96
N VAL A 178 -6.02 24.80 -9.68
CA VAL A 178 -6.15 26.26 -9.61
C VAL A 178 -5.87 26.68 -8.17
N LYS A 179 -4.87 27.55 -7.99
CA LYS A 179 -4.50 28.14 -6.70
C LYS A 179 -4.94 29.58 -6.62
#